data_5b3a7cb18f0ca44c9a203c15195786ad
#
_entry.id   5b3a7cb18f0ca44c9a203c15195786ad
#
_cell.length_a   1.000
_cell.length_b   1.000
_cell.length_c   1.000
_cell.angle_alpha   90.00
_cell.angle_beta   90.00
_cell.angle_gamma   90.00
#
_symmetry.space_group_name_H-M   'P 1'
#
loop_
_entity.id
_entity.type
_entity.pdbx_description
1 polymer ?
#
loop_
_entity_poly.entity_id
_entity_poly.type
_entity_poly.pdbx_seq_one_letter_code
_entity_poly.pdbx_strand_id
1 'polypeptide(L)'
;MLKKDGTVQVVDFDDYVDVKEGKKGKELSQKIAVPGLEIGDCIDVFSLDQIDTQEQQLDPFVFFLRQSEPVLYSRIHCVLDQSLATVYRSMNGAPEFKQTTDKDKNAVLDLTMDQPVDAEPSVWYNATVQSPYIMMFITPTKTKTVIVEKAMRKKGVRANPDVAPILQDDWKLMKTYVSKNGYSPIGLSGKYTRVFKALKKADLSAEEKADRIASFEYTCAGTSQESFNVVPNYLRKLGVELEMGITTPLGALPVDQLINYNSTTWFFRLKGTDLYYFPGVYPKVASEIPFIYQGRKAYMQDAEAPFEIPVSKASDNRSVVSVKASLDGTKMNISRRVVYSGEQKMFGQSVCSPEVSLYGPDHLEAYWRYLKYDDSDPYCVFPKKDASNIKAAFAEYKQKEQADQFKEEVTGYHESDPVKVSGYGVDCVGIRKDSADLVYHVDYEMEGLVKRAGSSMMLAVGKLIGEQMKLEGNDRIRKDRIWRKMAFADEWNIEVALPKGYQASAESLKKLNTTVSNDCGEFAVKASVGAGKIIVHVSKSFLHREEPVANWDKVLKLVDACSAFNEKQVVITKK
;
A
#
# COMPACT_ATOMS: atom_id res chain seq x y z
N MET A 1 -28.16 -18.16 -17.00
CA MET A 1 -28.93 -17.80 -15.79
C MET A 1 -29.96 -18.88 -15.54
N LEU A 2 -30.08 -19.35 -14.31
CA LEU A 2 -31.11 -20.30 -13.85
C LEU A 2 -32.15 -19.50 -13.06
N LYS A 3 -33.38 -19.50 -13.58
CA LYS A 3 -34.51 -18.83 -12.92
C LYS A 3 -35.01 -19.63 -11.72
N LYS A 4 -35.65 -18.96 -10.78
CA LYS A 4 -36.23 -19.57 -9.59
C LYS A 4 -37.23 -20.72 -9.88
N ASP A 5 -37.89 -20.70 -11.04
CA ASP A 5 -38.79 -21.76 -11.51
C ASP A 5 -38.10 -22.93 -12.17
N GLY A 6 -36.75 -22.91 -12.27
CA GLY A 6 -35.93 -23.91 -12.92
C GLY A 6 -35.70 -23.68 -14.43
N THR A 7 -36.25 -22.62 -15.03
CA THR A 7 -36.01 -22.25 -16.41
C THR A 7 -34.57 -21.79 -16.60
N VAL A 8 -33.91 -22.30 -17.66
CA VAL A 8 -32.55 -21.88 -18.03
C VAL A 8 -32.62 -20.83 -19.14
N GLN A 9 -32.05 -19.67 -18.90
CA GLN A 9 -31.88 -18.62 -19.90
C GLN A 9 -30.38 -18.48 -20.20
N VAL A 10 -30.01 -18.65 -21.47
CA VAL A 10 -28.66 -18.36 -21.95
C VAL A 10 -28.52 -16.84 -22.08
N VAL A 11 -27.48 -16.28 -21.53
CA VAL A 11 -27.12 -14.86 -21.71
C VAL A 11 -26.11 -14.81 -22.84
N ASP A 12 -26.40 -14.05 -23.88
CA ASP A 12 -25.56 -13.97 -25.07
C ASP A 12 -24.32 -13.08 -24.76
N PHE A 13 -23.19 -13.45 -25.34
CA PHE A 13 -21.96 -12.66 -25.24
C PHE A 13 -22.03 -11.34 -26.01
N ASP A 14 -22.97 -11.18 -26.95
CA ASP A 14 -23.19 -9.92 -27.65
C ASP A 14 -23.80 -8.81 -26.74
N ASP A 15 -24.26 -9.16 -25.54
CA ASP A 15 -24.79 -8.24 -24.54
C ASP A 15 -23.69 -7.61 -23.66
N TYR A 16 -22.40 -7.79 -23.99
CA TYR A 16 -21.31 -7.10 -23.32
C TYR A 16 -21.31 -5.62 -23.64
N VAL A 17 -21.27 -4.80 -22.62
CA VAL A 17 -21.09 -3.35 -22.74
C VAL A 17 -19.69 -2.99 -22.27
N ASP A 18 -18.92 -2.41 -23.17
CA ASP A 18 -17.63 -1.83 -22.81
C ASP A 18 -17.87 -0.60 -21.94
N VAL A 19 -17.47 -0.67 -20.68
CA VAL A 19 -17.55 0.45 -19.75
C VAL A 19 -16.15 1.03 -19.56
N LYS A 20 -16.02 2.31 -19.83
CA LYS A 20 -14.80 3.06 -19.57
C LYS A 20 -14.78 3.43 -18.09
N GLU A 21 -13.95 2.77 -17.32
CA GLU A 21 -13.74 3.02 -15.91
C GLU A 21 -12.35 3.65 -15.66
N GLY A 22 -12.12 4.12 -14.43
CA GLY A 22 -10.86 4.73 -14.04
C GLY A 22 -10.64 6.15 -14.54
N LYS A 23 -9.49 6.71 -14.20
CA LYS A 23 -9.10 8.08 -14.57
C LYS A 23 -9.14 8.29 -16.08
N LYS A 24 -10.01 9.19 -16.53
CA LYS A 24 -10.20 9.56 -17.96
C LYS A 24 -10.70 8.41 -18.85
N GLY A 25 -11.38 7.40 -18.27
CA GLY A 25 -11.91 6.27 -19.04
C GLY A 25 -10.83 5.40 -19.68
N LYS A 26 -9.65 5.29 -19.06
CA LYS A 26 -8.52 4.53 -19.58
C LYS A 26 -8.62 3.03 -19.25
N GLU A 27 -9.40 2.66 -18.27
CA GLU A 27 -9.67 1.27 -17.93
C GLU A 27 -10.91 0.82 -18.69
N LEU A 28 -10.75 -0.21 -19.51
CA LEU A 28 -11.86 -0.86 -20.21
C LEU A 28 -12.28 -2.06 -19.37
N SER A 29 -13.50 -2.00 -18.82
CA SER A 29 -14.15 -3.18 -18.25
C SER A 29 -15.32 -3.59 -19.14
N GLN A 30 -15.53 -4.90 -19.26
CA GLN A 30 -16.70 -5.44 -19.95
C GLN A 30 -17.74 -5.82 -18.92
N LYS A 31 -18.93 -5.23 -19.00
CA LYS A 31 -20.06 -5.56 -18.16
C LYS A 31 -21.12 -6.29 -18.96
N ILE A 32 -21.64 -7.39 -18.41
CA ILE A 32 -22.80 -8.09 -18.97
C ILE A 32 -24.03 -7.61 -18.22
N ALA A 33 -24.99 -7.06 -18.99
CA ALA A 33 -26.33 -6.88 -18.46
C ALA A 33 -27.08 -8.23 -18.55
N VAL A 34 -27.43 -8.80 -17.42
CA VAL A 34 -28.26 -10.03 -17.38
C VAL A 34 -29.73 -9.63 -17.40
N PRO A 35 -30.43 -9.73 -18.53
CA PRO A 35 -31.81 -9.28 -18.64
C PRO A 35 -32.74 -10.11 -17.74
N GLY A 36 -33.66 -9.43 -17.07
CA GLY A 36 -34.70 -10.09 -16.26
C GLY A 36 -34.18 -10.82 -15.02
N LEU A 37 -33.02 -10.44 -14.48
CA LEU A 37 -32.50 -10.98 -13.22
C LEU A 37 -33.38 -10.55 -12.06
N GLU A 38 -33.81 -11.53 -11.25
CA GLU A 38 -34.67 -11.33 -10.09
C GLU A 38 -34.05 -11.96 -8.83
N ILE A 39 -34.49 -11.52 -7.65
CA ILE A 39 -34.04 -12.12 -6.39
C ILE A 39 -34.43 -13.59 -6.32
N GLY A 40 -33.45 -14.45 -6.17
CA GLY A 40 -33.59 -15.92 -6.13
C GLY A 40 -33.18 -16.63 -7.41
N ASP A 41 -32.84 -15.89 -8.46
CA ASP A 41 -32.20 -16.44 -9.66
C ASP A 41 -30.72 -16.74 -9.41
N CYS A 42 -30.13 -17.68 -10.17
CA CYS A 42 -28.72 -18.01 -10.14
C CYS A 42 -28.04 -17.68 -11.46
N ILE A 43 -26.87 -17.07 -11.40
CA ILE A 43 -26.02 -16.85 -12.56
C ILE A 43 -24.94 -17.94 -12.55
N ASP A 44 -24.84 -18.69 -13.67
CA ASP A 44 -23.75 -19.64 -13.90
C ASP A 44 -22.78 -19.01 -14.89
N VAL A 45 -21.51 -18.89 -14.48
CA VAL A 45 -20.43 -18.28 -15.28
C VAL A 45 -19.36 -19.34 -15.51
N PHE A 46 -18.99 -19.52 -16.76
CA PHE A 46 -17.91 -20.41 -17.17
C PHE A 46 -16.81 -19.59 -17.88
N SER A 47 -15.55 -19.80 -17.50
CA SER A 47 -14.39 -19.24 -18.19
C SER A 47 -13.37 -20.34 -18.50
N LEU A 48 -12.67 -20.19 -19.61
CA LEU A 48 -11.57 -21.06 -20.01
C LEU A 48 -10.35 -20.21 -20.36
N ASP A 49 -9.28 -20.40 -19.60
CA ASP A 49 -8.00 -19.75 -19.86
C ASP A 49 -6.99 -20.76 -20.37
N GLN A 50 -6.33 -20.46 -21.49
CA GLN A 50 -5.25 -21.24 -22.03
C GLN A 50 -3.94 -20.45 -21.94
N ILE A 51 -2.94 -20.99 -21.24
CA ILE A 51 -1.63 -20.36 -21.06
C ILE A 51 -0.58 -21.18 -21.78
N ASP A 52 0.16 -20.55 -22.72
CA ASP A 52 1.34 -21.17 -23.32
C ASP A 52 2.53 -21.01 -22.38
N THR A 53 3.08 -22.15 -21.94
CA THR A 53 4.17 -22.21 -20.94
C THR A 53 5.55 -22.45 -21.55
N GLN A 54 5.69 -22.46 -22.89
CA GLN A 54 6.94 -22.87 -23.53
C GLN A 54 8.10 -21.90 -23.27
N GLU A 55 7.83 -20.63 -23.02
CA GLU A 55 8.85 -19.59 -22.86
C GLU A 55 8.79 -18.83 -21.51
N GLN A 56 7.79 -19.07 -20.66
CA GLN A 56 7.59 -18.32 -19.43
C GLN A 56 7.53 -19.22 -18.20
N GLN A 57 8.12 -18.76 -17.11
CA GLN A 57 7.87 -19.31 -15.80
C GLN A 57 6.46 -18.89 -15.38
N LEU A 58 5.63 -19.86 -14.98
CA LEU A 58 4.32 -19.57 -14.44
C LEU A 58 4.44 -18.92 -13.07
N ASP A 59 3.62 -17.91 -12.84
CA ASP A 59 3.41 -17.39 -11.48
C ASP A 59 2.74 -18.47 -10.61
N PRO A 60 2.95 -18.45 -9.29
CA PRO A 60 2.26 -19.37 -8.41
C PRO A 60 0.74 -19.20 -8.52
N PHE A 61 0.03 -20.33 -8.64
CA PHE A 61 -1.42 -20.36 -8.50
C PHE A 61 -1.80 -20.17 -7.04
N VAL A 62 -2.72 -19.25 -6.75
CA VAL A 62 -3.23 -18.99 -5.40
C VAL A 62 -4.71 -19.26 -5.37
N PHE A 63 -5.13 -20.24 -4.57
CA PHE A 63 -6.51 -20.63 -4.38
C PHE A 63 -7.01 -20.13 -3.03
N PHE A 64 -7.61 -18.94 -2.99
CA PHE A 64 -8.29 -18.47 -1.78
C PHE A 64 -9.61 -19.21 -1.62
N LEU A 65 -9.82 -19.80 -0.43
CA LEU A 65 -11.02 -20.57 -0.11
C LEU A 65 -12.12 -19.70 0.50
N ARG A 66 -11.87 -18.39 0.66
CA ARG A 66 -12.78 -17.37 1.11
C ARG A 66 -12.79 -16.24 0.11
N GLN A 67 -13.93 -15.63 -0.12
CA GLN A 67 -14.18 -14.62 -1.14
C GLN A 67 -14.88 -13.40 -0.52
N SER A 68 -15.07 -12.33 -1.30
CA SER A 68 -15.88 -11.17 -0.90
C SER A 68 -17.34 -11.53 -0.60
N GLU A 69 -17.84 -12.62 -1.20
CA GLU A 69 -19.18 -13.17 -0.97
C GLU A 69 -19.10 -14.50 -0.23
N PRO A 70 -20.15 -14.92 0.50
CA PRO A 70 -20.19 -16.23 1.13
C PRO A 70 -20.08 -17.35 0.09
N VAL A 71 -19.20 -18.32 0.35
CA VAL A 71 -18.99 -19.49 -0.52
C VAL A 71 -19.71 -20.69 0.10
N LEU A 72 -20.73 -21.18 -0.56
CA LEU A 72 -21.52 -22.34 -0.09
C LEU A 72 -20.84 -23.67 -0.41
N TYR A 73 -20.14 -23.74 -1.54
CA TYR A 73 -19.45 -24.92 -2.02
C TYR A 73 -18.25 -24.50 -2.85
N SER A 74 -17.13 -25.19 -2.69
CA SER A 74 -15.94 -25.00 -3.52
C SER A 74 -15.29 -26.34 -3.84
N ARG A 75 -14.84 -26.51 -5.07
CA ARG A 75 -14.02 -27.64 -5.48
C ARG A 75 -12.83 -27.16 -6.31
N ILE A 76 -11.67 -27.65 -5.95
CA ILE A 76 -10.44 -27.49 -6.74
C ILE A 76 -10.04 -28.88 -7.24
N HIS A 77 -9.94 -29.02 -8.56
CA HIS A 77 -9.55 -30.26 -9.22
C HIS A 77 -8.40 -29.97 -10.18
N CYS A 78 -7.24 -30.56 -9.94
CA CYS A 78 -6.06 -30.38 -10.78
C CYS A 78 -5.60 -31.72 -11.30
N VAL A 79 -5.40 -31.82 -12.63
CA VAL A 79 -4.76 -32.98 -13.26
C VAL A 79 -3.40 -32.54 -13.76
N LEU A 80 -2.34 -33.14 -13.23
CA LEU A 80 -0.95 -32.73 -13.40
C LEU A 80 -0.19 -33.81 -14.14
N ASP A 81 0.28 -33.48 -15.35
CA ASP A 81 1.08 -34.41 -16.16
C ASP A 81 2.32 -34.91 -15.39
N GLN A 82 2.64 -36.18 -15.58
CA GLN A 82 3.76 -36.83 -14.90
C GLN A 82 5.14 -36.23 -15.21
N SER A 83 5.25 -35.37 -16.23
CA SER A 83 6.48 -34.64 -16.56
C SER A 83 6.67 -33.37 -15.73
N LEU A 84 5.62 -32.93 -15.00
CA LEU A 84 5.66 -31.72 -14.20
C LEU A 84 6.25 -31.98 -12.81
N ALA A 85 6.90 -30.95 -12.27
CA ALA A 85 7.22 -30.84 -10.86
C ALA A 85 6.26 -29.84 -10.22
N THR A 86 5.52 -30.28 -9.22
CA THR A 86 4.55 -29.45 -8.52
C THR A 86 4.87 -29.39 -7.04
N VAL A 87 4.88 -28.20 -6.48
CA VAL A 87 4.95 -27.99 -5.03
C VAL A 87 3.79 -27.11 -4.61
N TYR A 88 3.20 -27.42 -3.46
CA TYR A 88 2.16 -26.56 -2.90
C TYR A 88 2.25 -26.48 -1.38
N ARG A 89 1.61 -25.45 -0.84
CA ARG A 89 1.49 -25.24 0.61
C ARG A 89 0.09 -24.76 0.95
N SER A 90 -0.51 -25.43 1.95
CA SER A 90 -1.77 -25.03 2.55
C SER A 90 -1.50 -24.04 3.68
N MET A 91 -2.19 -22.88 3.64
CA MET A 91 -1.97 -21.74 4.53
C MET A 91 -3.20 -21.41 5.34
N ASN A 92 -2.98 -20.85 6.53
CA ASN A 92 -4.03 -20.32 7.42
C ASN A 92 -5.16 -21.34 7.70
N GLY A 93 -4.80 -22.64 7.81
CA GLY A 93 -5.78 -23.68 8.08
C GLY A 93 -6.52 -24.21 6.85
N ALA A 94 -6.06 -23.88 5.63
CA ALA A 94 -6.59 -24.52 4.43
C ALA A 94 -6.39 -26.04 4.48
N PRO A 95 -7.39 -26.85 4.06
CA PRO A 95 -7.25 -28.30 4.02
C PRO A 95 -6.24 -28.74 2.94
N GLU A 96 -5.71 -29.94 3.10
CA GLU A 96 -4.80 -30.55 2.13
C GLU A 96 -5.56 -31.18 0.96
N PHE A 97 -4.94 -31.23 -0.21
CA PHE A 97 -5.47 -31.97 -1.35
C PHE A 97 -5.49 -33.49 -1.06
N LYS A 98 -6.57 -34.15 -1.47
CA LYS A 98 -6.56 -35.61 -1.66
C LYS A 98 -5.83 -35.91 -2.96
N GLN A 99 -4.72 -36.60 -2.88
CA GLN A 99 -3.92 -36.98 -4.04
C GLN A 99 -4.27 -38.39 -4.50
N THR A 100 -4.52 -38.56 -5.81
CA THR A 100 -4.70 -39.85 -6.48
C THR A 100 -3.91 -39.86 -7.79
N THR A 101 -4.02 -40.95 -8.57
CA THR A 101 -3.39 -41.06 -9.88
C THR A 101 -4.44 -41.55 -10.87
N ASP A 102 -4.52 -40.92 -12.05
CA ASP A 102 -5.41 -41.36 -13.12
C ASP A 102 -4.84 -42.55 -13.92
N LYS A 103 -5.62 -43.01 -14.90
CA LYS A 103 -5.22 -44.13 -15.78
C LYS A 103 -3.97 -43.85 -16.63
N ASP A 104 -3.70 -42.57 -16.91
CA ASP A 104 -2.59 -42.08 -17.71
C ASP A 104 -1.37 -41.75 -16.84
N LYS A 105 -1.42 -42.09 -15.54
CA LYS A 105 -0.39 -41.86 -14.50
C LYS A 105 -0.15 -40.40 -14.16
N ASN A 106 -1.11 -39.52 -14.48
CA ASN A 106 -1.08 -38.13 -14.03
C ASN A 106 -1.44 -38.06 -12.54
N ALA A 107 -0.85 -37.12 -11.82
CA ALA A 107 -1.27 -36.84 -10.46
C ALA A 107 -2.57 -36.04 -10.47
N VAL A 108 -3.56 -36.48 -9.70
CA VAL A 108 -4.85 -35.83 -9.54
C VAL A 108 -4.95 -35.30 -8.11
N LEU A 109 -5.15 -34.02 -7.98
CA LEU A 109 -5.36 -33.32 -6.71
C LEU A 109 -6.80 -32.85 -6.62
N ASP A 110 -7.53 -33.34 -5.63
CA ASP A 110 -8.90 -32.95 -5.35
C ASP A 110 -9.01 -32.33 -3.97
N LEU A 111 -9.69 -31.19 -3.89
CA LEU A 111 -10.14 -30.58 -2.64
C LEU A 111 -11.58 -30.16 -2.79
N THR A 112 -12.42 -30.55 -1.86
CA THR A 112 -13.83 -30.18 -1.82
C THR A 112 -14.13 -29.55 -0.46
N MET A 113 -14.79 -28.41 -0.48
CA MET A 113 -15.36 -27.74 0.69
C MET A 113 -16.86 -27.73 0.52
N ASP A 114 -17.56 -28.49 1.35
CA ASP A 114 -19.03 -28.67 1.36
C ASP A 114 -19.69 -27.92 2.53
N GLN A 115 -18.89 -27.25 3.37
CA GLN A 115 -19.37 -26.40 4.44
C GLN A 115 -19.32 -24.94 4.01
N PRO A 116 -20.38 -24.15 4.27
CA PRO A 116 -20.38 -22.74 3.95
C PRO A 116 -19.24 -21.98 4.64
N VAL A 117 -18.60 -21.10 3.88
CA VAL A 117 -17.56 -20.20 4.36
C VAL A 117 -18.09 -18.77 4.29
N ASP A 118 -17.97 -18.03 5.40
CA ASP A 118 -18.42 -16.64 5.49
C ASP A 118 -17.64 -15.75 4.50
N ALA A 119 -18.26 -14.66 4.06
CA ALA A 119 -17.59 -13.61 3.27
C ALA A 119 -16.40 -13.00 4.03
N GLU A 120 -15.45 -12.46 3.28
CA GLU A 120 -14.37 -11.66 3.85
C GLU A 120 -14.91 -10.37 4.47
N PRO A 121 -14.36 -9.90 5.60
CA PRO A 121 -14.70 -8.58 6.12
C PRO A 121 -14.36 -7.47 5.10
N SER A 122 -15.23 -6.49 4.95
CA SER A 122 -15.08 -5.37 4.02
C SER A 122 -13.91 -4.44 4.36
N VAL A 123 -13.52 -4.37 5.65
CA VAL A 123 -12.50 -3.46 6.15
C VAL A 123 -11.50 -4.15 7.06
N TRP A 124 -10.26 -3.65 7.06
CA TRP A 124 -9.19 -4.08 7.97
C TRP A 124 -8.98 -5.60 7.96
N TYR A 125 -8.91 -6.11 6.78
CA TYR A 125 -8.68 -7.51 6.50
C TYR A 125 -7.55 -7.69 5.48
N ASN A 126 -6.83 -8.80 5.59
CA ASN A 126 -5.82 -9.19 4.63
C ASN A 126 -5.93 -10.68 4.33
N ALA A 127 -6.35 -11.01 3.12
CA ALA A 127 -6.61 -12.38 2.72
C ALA A 127 -5.37 -13.27 2.88
N THR A 128 -4.18 -12.82 2.51
CA THR A 128 -2.95 -13.62 2.61
C THR A 128 -2.52 -13.90 4.06
N VAL A 129 -2.99 -13.07 5.01
CA VAL A 129 -2.69 -13.24 6.45
C VAL A 129 -3.79 -14.01 7.17
N GLN A 130 -5.04 -13.93 6.69
CA GLN A 130 -6.23 -14.36 7.45
C GLN A 130 -7.08 -15.40 6.75
N SER A 131 -7.18 -15.39 5.41
CA SER A 131 -7.96 -16.40 4.67
C SER A 131 -7.23 -17.73 4.59
N PRO A 132 -7.92 -18.85 4.68
CA PRO A 132 -7.41 -20.13 4.22
C PRO A 132 -7.14 -20.07 2.72
N TYR A 133 -5.93 -20.43 2.30
CA TYR A 133 -5.56 -20.50 0.88
C TYR A 133 -4.50 -21.56 0.62
N ILE A 134 -4.41 -21.99 -0.64
CA ILE A 134 -3.35 -22.87 -1.11
C ILE A 134 -2.54 -22.13 -2.16
N MET A 135 -1.23 -22.12 -2.00
CA MET A 135 -0.31 -21.63 -3.02
C MET A 135 0.39 -22.80 -3.68
N MET A 136 0.31 -22.87 -5.01
CA MET A 136 0.86 -23.96 -5.82
C MET A 136 1.78 -23.40 -6.89
N PHE A 137 2.96 -23.99 -7.02
CA PHE A 137 3.93 -23.69 -8.05
C PHE A 137 4.16 -24.93 -8.94
N ILE A 138 3.97 -24.76 -10.25
CA ILE A 138 4.09 -25.82 -11.26
C ILE A 138 5.25 -25.50 -12.19
N THR A 139 6.14 -26.45 -12.40
CA THR A 139 7.31 -26.30 -13.26
C THR A 139 7.48 -27.45 -14.22
N PRO A 140 7.66 -27.18 -15.52
CA PRO A 140 8.08 -28.21 -16.48
C PRO A 140 9.52 -28.67 -16.18
N THR A 141 9.73 -29.97 -15.99
CA THR A 141 11.05 -30.51 -15.59
C THR A 141 12.09 -30.50 -16.70
N LYS A 142 11.66 -30.31 -17.95
CA LYS A 142 12.53 -30.36 -19.15
C LYS A 142 12.92 -28.97 -19.68
N THR A 143 12.43 -27.88 -19.11
CA THR A 143 12.69 -26.52 -19.62
C THR A 143 14.14 -26.11 -19.35
N LYS A 144 14.88 -25.76 -20.41
CA LYS A 144 16.29 -25.33 -20.29
C LYS A 144 16.44 -23.85 -19.99
N THR A 145 15.40 -23.06 -20.18
CA THR A 145 15.42 -21.59 -20.14
C THR A 145 15.10 -21.01 -18.76
N VAL A 146 14.52 -21.78 -17.86
CA VAL A 146 14.13 -21.31 -16.53
C VAL A 146 15.18 -21.74 -15.51
N ILE A 147 15.71 -20.80 -14.74
CA ILE A 147 16.55 -21.08 -13.57
C ILE A 147 15.61 -21.64 -12.49
N VAL A 148 15.44 -22.94 -12.49
CA VAL A 148 14.66 -23.66 -11.48
C VAL A 148 15.62 -24.34 -10.53
N GLU A 149 15.37 -24.20 -9.25
CA GLU A 149 16.12 -24.89 -8.20
C GLU A 149 16.17 -26.40 -8.45
N LYS A 150 17.29 -27.01 -8.14
CA LYS A 150 17.46 -28.46 -8.28
C LYS A 150 16.36 -29.25 -7.55
N ALA A 151 15.93 -28.75 -6.37
CA ALA A 151 14.84 -29.34 -5.60
C ALA A 151 13.49 -29.25 -6.33
N MET A 152 13.25 -28.18 -7.09
CA MET A 152 12.01 -27.95 -7.86
C MET A 152 11.92 -28.77 -9.14
N ARG A 153 13.03 -29.33 -9.63
CA ARG A 153 13.05 -30.17 -10.85
C ARG A 153 12.63 -31.61 -10.59
N LYS A 154 12.40 -31.99 -9.34
CA LYS A 154 11.96 -33.33 -9.00
C LYS A 154 10.52 -33.53 -9.42
N LYS A 155 10.28 -34.43 -10.38
CA LYS A 155 8.96 -34.82 -10.87
C LYS A 155 7.98 -35.17 -9.74
N GLY A 156 6.71 -34.96 -10.01
CA GLY A 156 5.63 -35.32 -9.12
C GLY A 156 5.24 -34.18 -8.16
N VAL A 157 4.27 -34.47 -7.32
CA VAL A 157 3.66 -33.53 -6.39
C VAL A 157 4.29 -33.64 -5.02
N ARG A 158 4.55 -32.50 -4.39
CA ARG A 158 5.06 -32.39 -3.01
C ARG A 158 4.26 -31.34 -2.24
N ALA A 159 3.65 -31.79 -1.16
CA ALA A 159 2.97 -30.92 -0.21
C ALA A 159 3.97 -30.41 0.83
N ASN A 160 3.82 -29.16 1.25
CA ASN A 160 4.53 -28.56 2.37
C ASN A 160 6.05 -28.87 2.39
N PRO A 161 6.81 -28.51 1.34
CA PRO A 161 8.23 -28.87 1.23
C PRO A 161 9.03 -28.27 2.37
N ASP A 162 10.17 -28.92 2.69
CA ASP A 162 11.16 -28.34 3.59
C ASP A 162 11.74 -27.05 3.00
N VAL A 163 11.81 -26.02 3.83
CA VAL A 163 12.28 -24.68 3.44
C VAL A 163 13.79 -24.57 3.46
N ALA A 164 14.49 -25.36 4.27
CA ALA A 164 15.93 -25.25 4.44
C ALA A 164 16.74 -25.33 3.14
N PRO A 165 16.45 -26.26 2.20
CA PRO A 165 17.14 -26.29 0.90
C PRO A 165 16.91 -25.04 0.05
N ILE A 166 15.69 -24.47 0.11
CA ILE A 166 15.32 -23.24 -0.63
C ILE A 166 16.13 -22.07 -0.10
N LEU A 167 16.14 -21.85 1.21
CA LEU A 167 16.93 -20.80 1.85
C LEU A 167 18.43 -20.98 1.59
N GLN A 168 18.94 -22.22 1.63
CA GLN A 168 20.34 -22.47 1.35
C GLN A 168 20.74 -22.06 -0.07
N ASP A 169 19.90 -22.34 -1.06
CA ASP A 169 20.17 -21.96 -2.45
C ASP A 169 20.05 -20.44 -2.64
N ASP A 170 19.10 -19.79 -1.98
CA ASP A 170 18.95 -18.33 -1.99
C ASP A 170 20.16 -17.63 -1.32
N TRP A 171 20.65 -18.15 -0.19
CA TRP A 171 21.88 -17.66 0.44
C TRP A 171 23.12 -17.82 -0.47
N LYS A 172 23.23 -18.90 -1.22
CA LYS A 172 24.30 -19.07 -2.21
C LYS A 172 24.21 -18.06 -3.33
N LEU A 173 22.98 -17.81 -3.82
CA LEU A 173 22.72 -16.82 -4.84
C LEU A 173 23.11 -15.42 -4.35
N MET A 174 22.63 -15.02 -3.18
CA MET A 174 22.99 -13.74 -2.55
C MET A 174 24.50 -13.59 -2.40
N LYS A 175 25.20 -14.60 -1.89
CA LYS A 175 26.68 -14.59 -1.76
C LYS A 175 27.38 -14.39 -3.10
N THR A 176 26.83 -14.91 -4.19
CA THR A 176 27.37 -14.70 -5.54
C THR A 176 27.24 -13.24 -5.95
N TYR A 177 26.09 -12.63 -5.73
CA TYR A 177 25.84 -11.20 -6.05
C TYR A 177 26.70 -10.26 -5.19
N VAL A 178 26.87 -10.56 -3.92
CA VAL A 178 27.61 -9.74 -2.95
C VAL A 178 29.12 -10.01 -2.95
N SER A 179 29.59 -11.02 -3.69
CA SER A 179 31.01 -11.37 -3.75
C SER A 179 31.88 -10.26 -4.36
N LYS A 180 33.19 -10.27 -4.03
CA LYS A 180 34.17 -9.27 -4.53
C LYS A 180 34.23 -9.17 -6.06
N ASN A 181 33.82 -10.23 -6.75
CA ASN A 181 33.79 -10.33 -8.22
C ASN A 181 32.35 -10.19 -8.77
N GLY A 182 31.41 -9.78 -7.94
CA GLY A 182 30.01 -9.67 -8.31
C GLY A 182 29.79 -8.78 -9.53
N TYR A 183 28.85 -9.19 -10.33
CA TYR A 183 28.33 -8.52 -11.52
C TYR A 183 28.32 -7.01 -11.33
N SER A 184 29.01 -6.28 -12.19
CA SER A 184 28.81 -4.83 -12.30
C SER A 184 27.57 -4.63 -13.16
N PRO A 185 26.48 -4.03 -12.64
CA PRO A 185 25.29 -3.79 -13.45
C PRO A 185 25.69 -2.95 -14.66
N ILE A 186 25.37 -3.42 -15.84
CA ILE A 186 25.65 -2.75 -17.10
C ILE A 186 24.93 -1.39 -17.06
N GLY A 187 25.68 -0.27 -17.08
CA GLY A 187 25.14 1.08 -17.20
C GLY A 187 25.07 1.94 -15.93
N LEU A 188 25.14 1.38 -14.73
CA LEU A 188 25.06 2.15 -13.47
C LEU A 188 26.42 2.62 -12.95
N SER A 189 27.53 2.04 -13.40
CA SER A 189 28.88 2.23 -12.86
C SER A 189 29.38 3.69 -12.86
N GLY A 190 29.03 4.50 -13.85
CA GLY A 190 29.50 5.90 -13.97
C GLY A 190 28.85 6.85 -12.97
N LYS A 191 27.58 6.68 -12.69
CA LYS A 191 26.77 7.54 -11.79
C LYS A 191 27.20 7.32 -10.35
N TYR A 192 27.26 6.05 -9.92
CA TYR A 192 27.70 5.67 -8.56
C TYR A 192 29.16 6.03 -8.28
N THR A 193 30.03 5.97 -9.27
CA THR A 193 31.45 6.27 -9.08
C THR A 193 31.68 7.69 -8.54
N ARG A 194 30.84 8.66 -8.90
CA ARG A 194 30.96 10.05 -8.41
C ARG A 194 30.51 10.17 -6.96
N VAL A 195 29.30 9.70 -6.66
CA VAL A 195 28.75 9.67 -5.29
C VAL A 195 29.71 8.91 -4.38
N PHE A 196 30.15 7.73 -4.79
CA PHE A 196 31.10 6.92 -4.05
C PHE A 196 32.44 7.65 -3.78
N LYS A 197 33.03 8.31 -4.78
CA LYS A 197 34.27 9.07 -4.62
C LYS A 197 34.11 10.24 -3.64
N ALA A 198 32.96 10.91 -3.67
CA ALA A 198 32.64 11.98 -2.72
C ALA A 198 32.50 11.43 -1.30
N LEU A 199 31.70 10.37 -1.11
CA LEU A 199 31.49 9.73 0.19
C LEU A 199 32.75 9.11 0.79
N LYS A 200 33.67 8.61 -0.06
CA LYS A 200 34.94 8.06 0.42
C LYS A 200 35.85 9.10 1.07
N LYS A 201 35.73 10.37 0.67
CA LYS A 201 36.53 11.48 1.20
C LYS A 201 35.81 12.22 2.34
N ALA A 202 34.54 11.93 2.54
CA ALA A 202 33.71 12.60 3.53
C ALA A 202 33.93 12.03 4.93
N ASP A 203 33.95 12.92 5.90
CA ASP A 203 33.89 12.55 7.32
C ASP A 203 32.42 12.37 7.73
N LEU A 204 31.85 11.24 7.33
CA LEU A 204 30.46 10.84 7.59
C LEU A 204 30.43 9.55 8.37
N SER A 205 29.41 9.41 9.23
CA SER A 205 29.12 8.17 9.95
C SER A 205 28.77 7.03 8.99
N ALA A 206 28.81 5.80 9.48
CA ALA A 206 28.39 4.62 8.73
C ALA A 206 26.91 4.72 8.30
N GLU A 207 26.06 5.25 9.17
CA GLU A 207 24.63 5.48 8.93
C GLU A 207 24.41 6.49 7.79
N GLU A 208 25.05 7.66 7.85
CA GLU A 208 24.92 8.67 6.82
C GLU A 208 25.40 8.17 5.44
N LYS A 209 26.48 7.39 5.41
CA LYS A 209 26.95 6.73 4.19
C LYS A 209 25.92 5.73 3.65
N ALA A 210 25.33 4.92 4.56
CA ALA A 210 24.31 3.93 4.19
C ALA A 210 23.05 4.61 3.65
N ASP A 211 22.54 5.62 4.33
CA ASP A 211 21.37 6.39 3.89
C ASP A 211 21.58 7.03 2.51
N ARG A 212 22.73 7.62 2.27
CA ARG A 212 23.02 8.27 0.98
C ARG A 212 23.14 7.28 -0.18
N ILE A 213 23.81 6.15 0.02
CA ILE A 213 23.93 5.12 -1.01
C ILE A 213 22.60 4.43 -1.27
N ALA A 214 21.89 4.03 -0.22
CA ALA A 214 20.61 3.36 -0.34
C ALA A 214 19.52 4.29 -0.91
N SER A 215 19.46 5.55 -0.47
CA SER A 215 18.55 6.54 -1.03
C SER A 215 18.79 6.78 -2.52
N PHE A 216 20.03 6.77 -2.97
CA PHE A 216 20.35 6.93 -4.38
C PHE A 216 19.84 5.76 -5.23
N GLU A 217 19.93 4.52 -4.70
CA GLU A 217 19.61 3.30 -5.44
C GLU A 217 18.13 2.92 -5.38
N TYR A 218 17.55 2.92 -4.19
CA TYR A 218 16.22 2.35 -3.97
C TYR A 218 15.06 3.11 -4.62
N THR A 219 15.31 4.24 -5.22
CA THR A 219 14.33 4.96 -6.04
C THR A 219 14.49 4.73 -7.53
N CYS A 220 15.57 4.06 -7.94
CA CYS A 220 15.74 3.67 -9.34
C CYS A 220 15.16 2.27 -9.45
N ALA A 221 14.09 2.10 -10.20
CA ALA A 221 13.33 0.88 -10.36
C ALA A 221 14.15 -0.29 -10.94
N GLY A 222 15.00 -0.88 -10.13
CA GLY A 222 15.64 -2.16 -10.40
C GLY A 222 14.94 -3.28 -9.64
N THR A 223 15.15 -4.52 -10.02
CA THR A 223 14.74 -5.64 -9.18
C THR A 223 15.46 -5.56 -7.82
N SER A 224 14.86 -6.10 -6.77
CA SER A 224 15.48 -6.13 -5.44
C SER A 224 16.88 -6.75 -5.47
N GLN A 225 17.11 -7.73 -6.36
CA GLN A 225 18.38 -8.41 -6.52
C GLN A 225 19.44 -7.54 -7.19
N GLU A 226 19.07 -6.74 -8.20
CA GLU A 226 19.98 -5.82 -8.87
C GLU A 226 20.45 -4.70 -7.95
N SER A 227 19.52 -4.06 -7.24
CA SER A 227 19.83 -3.04 -6.25
C SER A 227 20.72 -3.60 -5.13
N PHE A 228 20.49 -4.85 -4.74
CA PHE A 228 21.25 -5.50 -3.69
C PHE A 228 22.71 -5.78 -4.07
N ASN A 229 23.00 -5.97 -5.35
CA ASN A 229 24.38 -6.09 -5.81
C ASN A 229 25.17 -4.77 -5.63
N VAL A 230 24.53 -3.64 -5.91
CA VAL A 230 25.19 -2.32 -5.92
C VAL A 230 25.41 -1.79 -4.51
N VAL A 231 24.34 -1.65 -3.74
CA VAL A 231 24.35 -0.97 -2.42
C VAL A 231 25.33 -1.61 -1.43
N PRO A 232 25.23 -2.92 -1.12
CA PRO A 232 26.15 -3.53 -0.16
C PRO A 232 27.60 -3.52 -0.58
N ASN A 233 27.88 -3.64 -1.88
CA ASN A 233 29.25 -3.60 -2.40
C ASN A 233 29.90 -2.22 -2.26
N TYR A 234 29.15 -1.15 -2.53
CA TYR A 234 29.66 0.21 -2.31
C TYR A 234 29.84 0.51 -0.82
N LEU A 235 28.89 0.15 0.03
CA LEU A 235 28.96 0.35 1.47
C LEU A 235 30.18 -0.35 2.08
N ARG A 236 30.43 -1.59 1.69
CA ARG A 236 31.60 -2.34 2.15
C ARG A 236 32.91 -1.67 1.72
N LYS A 237 32.98 -1.13 0.49
CA LYS A 237 34.15 -0.35 0.01
C LYS A 237 34.31 0.98 0.75
N LEU A 238 33.27 1.51 1.37
CA LEU A 238 33.30 2.68 2.25
C LEU A 238 33.65 2.34 3.70
N GLY A 239 33.92 1.06 4.01
CA GLY A 239 34.20 0.60 5.37
C GLY A 239 32.98 0.42 6.27
N VAL A 240 31.79 0.39 5.69
CA VAL A 240 30.53 0.16 6.43
C VAL A 240 30.31 -1.34 6.62
N GLU A 241 30.17 -1.79 7.85
CA GLU A 241 29.88 -3.19 8.18
C GLU A 241 28.38 -3.46 8.11
N LEU A 242 28.01 -4.52 7.41
CA LEU A 242 26.62 -4.91 7.14
C LEU A 242 26.37 -6.36 7.51
N GLU A 243 25.15 -6.61 7.95
CA GLU A 243 24.56 -7.94 8.09
C GLU A 243 23.49 -8.13 7.04
N MET A 244 23.50 -9.27 6.36
CA MET A 244 22.56 -9.56 5.27
C MET A 244 21.37 -10.34 5.79
N GLY A 245 20.19 -10.11 5.22
CA GLY A 245 18.96 -10.79 5.59
C GLY A 245 18.11 -11.19 4.40
N ILE A 246 17.27 -12.21 4.61
CA ILE A 246 16.24 -12.67 3.67
C ILE A 246 14.89 -12.64 4.37
N THR A 247 13.91 -12.09 3.69
CA THR A 247 12.50 -12.08 4.10
C THR A 247 11.59 -12.25 2.88
N THR A 248 10.30 -12.09 3.09
CA THR A 248 9.28 -12.06 2.03
C THR A 248 8.31 -10.92 2.25
N PRO A 249 7.82 -10.25 1.20
CA PRO A 249 6.82 -9.21 1.35
C PRO A 249 5.47 -9.77 1.79
N LEU A 250 4.60 -8.91 2.28
CA LEU A 250 3.18 -9.20 2.48
C LEU A 250 2.58 -9.60 1.13
N GLY A 251 1.76 -10.64 1.12
CA GLY A 251 1.23 -11.23 -0.12
C GLY A 251 2.00 -12.46 -0.59
N ALA A 252 3.28 -12.60 -0.22
CA ALA A 252 4.04 -13.83 -0.42
C ALA A 252 3.96 -14.76 0.80
N LEU A 253 4.31 -16.04 0.61
CA LEU A 253 4.45 -16.98 1.72
C LEU A 253 5.45 -16.46 2.76
N PRO A 254 5.26 -16.75 4.06
CA PRO A 254 6.28 -16.47 5.07
C PRO A 254 7.62 -17.12 4.70
N VAL A 255 8.72 -16.48 5.06
CA VAL A 255 10.08 -16.95 4.71
C VAL A 255 10.39 -18.35 5.24
N ASP A 256 9.75 -18.76 6.33
CA ASP A 256 9.84 -20.11 6.92
C ASP A 256 8.82 -21.11 6.31
N GLN A 257 8.09 -20.71 5.28
CA GLN A 257 7.08 -21.52 4.60
C GLN A 257 7.17 -21.42 3.07
N LEU A 258 8.32 -21.08 2.53
CA LEU A 258 8.57 -20.95 1.10
C LEU A 258 8.33 -22.26 0.34
N ILE A 259 7.90 -22.12 -0.91
CA ILE A 259 7.87 -23.20 -1.91
C ILE A 259 8.84 -22.94 -3.07
N ASN A 260 9.31 -21.69 -3.21
CA ASN A 260 10.36 -21.27 -4.15
C ASN A 260 11.09 -20.04 -3.61
N TYR A 261 12.24 -19.66 -4.20
CA TYR A 261 13.01 -18.47 -3.78
C TYR A 261 12.62 -17.20 -4.53
N ASN A 262 11.81 -17.27 -5.58
CA ASN A 262 11.43 -16.08 -6.37
C ASN A 262 10.60 -15.06 -5.58
N SER A 263 10.03 -15.49 -4.45
CA SER A 263 9.25 -14.63 -3.56
C SER A 263 10.07 -13.95 -2.47
N THR A 264 11.38 -14.22 -2.40
CA THR A 264 12.23 -13.66 -1.36
C THR A 264 12.68 -12.24 -1.69
N THR A 265 12.88 -11.47 -0.63
CA THR A 265 13.49 -10.15 -0.67
C THR A 265 14.74 -10.15 0.17
N TRP A 266 15.85 -9.73 -0.43
CA TRP A 266 17.09 -9.52 0.29
C TRP A 266 17.10 -8.11 0.87
N PHE A 267 17.61 -7.99 2.09
CA PHE A 267 17.80 -6.72 2.77
C PHE A 267 19.13 -6.73 3.53
N PHE A 268 19.55 -5.58 4.01
CA PHE A 268 20.67 -5.52 4.93
C PHE A 268 20.35 -4.69 6.18
N ARG A 269 21.06 -4.99 7.25
CA ARG A 269 21.06 -4.23 8.49
C ARG A 269 22.46 -3.64 8.70
N LEU A 270 22.53 -2.41 9.15
CA LEU A 270 23.77 -1.82 9.58
C LEU A 270 24.22 -2.52 10.86
N LYS A 271 25.41 -3.13 10.86
CA LYS A 271 25.88 -3.97 11.96
C LYS A 271 25.88 -3.23 13.29
N GLY A 272 25.33 -3.87 14.32
CA GLY A 272 25.22 -3.31 15.66
C GLY A 272 24.16 -2.22 15.85
N THR A 273 23.24 -2.07 14.89
CA THR A 273 22.12 -1.12 14.96
C THR A 273 20.79 -1.81 14.61
N ASP A 274 19.68 -1.09 14.82
CA ASP A 274 18.35 -1.49 14.36
C ASP A 274 17.94 -0.76 13.06
N LEU A 275 18.91 -0.36 12.25
CA LEU A 275 18.67 0.28 10.96
C LEU A 275 18.65 -0.76 9.83
N TYR A 276 17.49 -0.94 9.26
CA TYR A 276 17.22 -1.89 8.18
C TYR A 276 17.05 -1.16 6.86
N TYR A 277 17.53 -1.76 5.78
CA TYR A 277 17.47 -1.19 4.43
C TYR A 277 16.85 -2.21 3.49
N PHE A 278 15.62 -1.92 3.09
CA PHE A 278 14.84 -2.73 2.14
C PHE A 278 14.81 -2.07 0.76
N PRO A 279 14.80 -2.86 -0.33
CA PRO A 279 14.55 -2.32 -1.67
C PRO A 279 13.25 -1.51 -1.67
N GLY A 280 13.26 -0.42 -2.41
CA GLY A 280 12.15 0.53 -2.41
C GLY A 280 10.89 -0.03 -3.05
N VAL A 281 9.78 0.16 -2.38
CA VAL A 281 8.42 -0.08 -2.91
C VAL A 281 7.79 1.25 -3.33
N TYR A 282 8.16 2.32 -2.67
CA TYR A 282 7.77 3.71 -2.92
C TYR A 282 8.86 4.64 -2.36
N PRO A 283 8.87 5.93 -2.76
CA PRO A 283 9.82 6.89 -2.23
C PRO A 283 9.66 7.10 -0.74
N LYS A 284 10.74 6.87 -0.02
CA LYS A 284 10.81 6.94 1.45
C LYS A 284 12.22 7.25 1.90
N VAL A 285 12.41 7.56 3.17
CA VAL A 285 13.74 7.53 3.80
C VAL A 285 14.29 6.10 3.72
N ALA A 286 15.55 5.95 3.35
CA ALA A 286 16.13 4.64 3.05
C ALA A 286 16.05 3.63 4.20
N SER A 287 16.13 4.11 5.45
CA SER A 287 16.04 3.29 6.67
C SER A 287 14.62 3.07 7.20
N GLU A 288 13.60 3.65 6.59
CA GLU A 288 12.20 3.33 6.92
C GLU A 288 11.85 1.93 6.40
N ILE A 289 11.30 1.09 7.28
CA ILE A 289 10.87 -0.27 6.94
C ILE A 289 9.50 -0.21 6.26
N PRO A 290 9.35 -0.60 4.98
CA PRO A 290 8.05 -0.61 4.32
C PRO A 290 7.05 -1.51 5.03
N PHE A 291 5.78 -1.08 5.11
CA PHE A 291 4.72 -1.82 5.80
C PHE A 291 4.57 -3.27 5.34
N ILE A 292 4.92 -3.56 4.08
CA ILE A 292 4.85 -4.91 3.52
C ILE A 292 5.87 -5.89 4.11
N TYR A 293 6.92 -5.39 4.76
CA TYR A 293 7.91 -6.22 5.46
C TYR A 293 7.74 -6.20 6.98
N GLN A 294 7.07 -5.21 7.54
CA GLN A 294 6.86 -5.08 8.98
C GLN A 294 6.08 -6.28 9.54
N GLY A 295 6.54 -6.84 10.67
CA GLY A 295 5.96 -8.03 11.29
C GLY A 295 6.17 -9.33 10.50
N ARG A 296 6.97 -9.29 9.42
CA ARG A 296 7.34 -10.50 8.68
C ARG A 296 8.53 -11.19 9.34
N LYS A 297 8.54 -12.51 9.28
CA LYS A 297 9.72 -13.28 9.68
C LYS A 297 10.86 -13.06 8.69
N ALA A 298 12.07 -13.02 9.21
CA ALA A 298 13.29 -12.87 8.42
C ALA A 298 14.42 -13.73 9.02
N TYR A 299 15.32 -14.17 8.16
CA TYR A 299 16.57 -14.79 8.59
C TYR A 299 17.72 -13.85 8.33
N MET A 300 18.58 -13.65 9.31
CA MET A 300 19.89 -13.03 9.08
C MET A 300 20.86 -14.10 8.61
N GLN A 301 21.88 -13.68 7.85
CA GLN A 301 22.95 -14.58 7.43
C GLN A 301 23.61 -15.19 8.68
N ASP A 302 23.84 -16.49 8.63
CA ASP A 302 24.48 -17.29 9.69
C ASP A 302 23.65 -17.38 11.01
N ALA A 303 22.36 -16.95 11.00
CA ALA A 303 21.46 -17.16 12.12
C ALA A 303 20.70 -18.49 11.99
N GLU A 304 20.56 -19.21 13.11
CA GLU A 304 19.85 -20.51 13.16
C GLU A 304 18.33 -20.35 13.20
N ALA A 305 17.82 -19.22 13.73
CA ALA A 305 16.40 -18.96 13.90
C ALA A 305 15.97 -17.65 13.20
N PRO A 306 14.72 -17.58 12.71
CA PRO A 306 14.17 -16.34 12.20
C PRO A 306 13.91 -15.35 13.35
N PHE A 307 13.91 -14.05 13.02
CA PHE A 307 13.41 -12.98 13.86
C PHE A 307 12.22 -12.31 13.17
N GLU A 308 11.47 -11.50 13.91
CA GLU A 308 10.38 -10.71 13.38
C GLU A 308 10.87 -9.28 13.09
N ILE A 309 10.63 -8.81 11.86
CA ILE A 309 10.96 -7.44 11.44
C ILE A 309 10.12 -6.45 12.26
N PRO A 310 10.72 -5.39 12.83
CA PRO A 310 10.01 -4.43 13.66
C PRO A 310 8.78 -3.83 12.98
N VAL A 311 7.73 -3.60 13.77
CA VAL A 311 6.49 -2.92 13.34
C VAL A 311 6.50 -1.50 13.86
N SER A 312 6.19 -0.53 13.01
CA SER A 312 6.09 0.88 13.39
C SER A 312 4.89 1.14 14.32
N LYS A 313 5.07 2.08 15.25
CA LYS A 313 4.04 2.50 16.20
C LYS A 313 3.12 3.55 15.55
N ALA A 314 1.97 3.81 16.18
CA ALA A 314 1.07 4.87 15.75
C ALA A 314 1.75 6.26 15.76
N SER A 315 2.66 6.50 16.70
CA SER A 315 3.44 7.75 16.79
C SER A 315 4.39 7.98 15.61
N ASP A 316 4.78 6.91 14.92
CA ASP A 316 5.70 6.98 13.78
C ASP A 316 4.94 7.26 12.47
N ASN A 317 3.66 6.87 12.42
CA ASN A 317 2.78 6.97 11.26
C ASN A 317 1.72 8.05 11.51
N ARG A 318 2.07 9.30 11.26
CA ARG A 318 1.22 10.44 11.59
C ARG A 318 0.73 11.18 10.35
N SER A 319 -0.51 11.70 10.46
CA SER A 319 -1.06 12.70 9.57
C SER A 319 -1.40 13.95 10.38
N VAL A 320 -0.86 15.11 10.02
CA VAL A 320 -1.22 16.39 10.62
C VAL A 320 -1.76 17.31 9.54
N VAL A 321 -3.03 17.65 9.66
CA VAL A 321 -3.74 18.50 8.69
C VAL A 321 -4.10 19.83 9.34
N SER A 322 -3.56 20.91 8.80
CA SER A 322 -3.92 22.28 9.21
C SER A 322 -4.90 22.85 8.19
N VAL A 323 -6.08 23.28 8.66
CA VAL A 323 -7.16 23.83 7.83
C VAL A 323 -7.44 25.27 8.26
N LYS A 324 -7.31 26.20 7.33
CA LYS A 324 -7.79 27.59 7.50
C LYS A 324 -8.93 27.82 6.52
N ALA A 325 -10.10 28.20 7.03
CA ALA A 325 -11.27 28.41 6.22
C ALA A 325 -11.87 29.81 6.45
N SER A 326 -12.49 30.36 5.41
CA SER A 326 -13.26 31.58 5.45
C SER A 326 -14.50 31.45 4.58
N LEU A 327 -15.54 32.20 4.90
CA LEU A 327 -16.82 32.15 4.21
C LEU A 327 -16.92 33.27 3.18
N ASP A 328 -17.39 32.93 1.97
CA ASP A 328 -17.84 33.86 0.94
C ASP A 328 -19.25 33.46 0.50
N GLY A 329 -20.24 34.10 1.11
CA GLY A 329 -21.65 33.75 0.90
C GLY A 329 -21.97 32.34 1.43
N THR A 330 -22.28 31.43 0.53
CA THR A 330 -22.51 29.98 0.81
C THR A 330 -21.32 29.12 0.42
N LYS A 331 -20.25 29.71 -0.08
CA LYS A 331 -19.00 29.05 -0.41
C LYS A 331 -18.01 29.15 0.75
N MET A 332 -17.11 28.23 0.81
CA MET A 332 -16.02 28.19 1.79
C MET A 332 -14.68 28.17 1.04
N ASN A 333 -13.84 29.18 1.27
CA ASN A 333 -12.45 29.19 0.83
C ASN A 333 -11.61 28.47 1.87
N ILE A 334 -10.86 27.47 1.45
CA ILE A 334 -10.09 26.58 2.33
C ILE A 334 -8.64 26.58 1.89
N SER A 335 -7.74 26.78 2.85
CA SER A 335 -6.30 26.54 2.72
C SER A 335 -5.95 25.37 3.62
N ARG A 336 -5.45 24.30 3.02
CA ARG A 336 -5.10 23.08 3.73
C ARG A 336 -3.62 22.76 3.54
N ARG A 337 -2.94 22.50 4.66
CA ARG A 337 -1.56 22.01 4.69
C ARG A 337 -1.56 20.64 5.34
N VAL A 338 -0.92 19.68 4.69
CA VAL A 338 -0.87 18.27 5.11
C VAL A 338 0.58 17.89 5.35
N VAL A 339 0.82 17.19 6.47
CA VAL A 339 2.11 16.61 6.83
C VAL A 339 1.89 15.13 7.10
N TYR A 340 2.55 14.28 6.34
CA TYR A 340 2.55 12.83 6.55
C TYR A 340 3.92 12.34 6.99
N SER A 341 3.96 11.57 8.08
CA SER A 341 5.16 10.93 8.61
C SER A 341 5.06 9.40 8.48
N GLY A 342 6.19 8.72 8.36
CA GLY A 342 6.27 7.27 8.28
C GLY A 342 5.48 6.70 7.11
N GLU A 343 4.78 5.60 7.35
CA GLU A 343 3.99 4.90 6.31
C GLU A 343 2.76 5.69 5.83
N GLN A 344 2.29 6.70 6.58
CA GLN A 344 1.21 7.60 6.13
C GLN A 344 1.59 8.37 4.85
N LYS A 345 2.88 8.54 4.56
CA LYS A 345 3.36 9.20 3.32
C LYS A 345 2.80 8.57 2.05
N MET A 346 2.52 7.25 2.08
CA MET A 346 1.95 6.56 0.92
C MET A 346 0.61 7.15 0.44
N PHE A 347 -0.18 7.75 1.33
CA PHE A 347 -1.47 8.34 0.97
C PHE A 347 -1.34 9.69 0.25
N GLY A 348 -0.23 10.40 0.46
CA GLY A 348 0.04 11.67 -0.21
C GLY A 348 0.91 11.56 -1.47
N GLN A 349 1.38 10.37 -1.82
CA GLN A 349 2.32 10.23 -2.94
C GLN A 349 1.71 10.49 -4.32
N SER A 350 0.41 10.33 -4.46
CA SER A 350 -0.30 10.61 -5.72
C SER A 350 -0.15 12.06 -6.19
N VAL A 351 0.03 13.02 -5.27
CA VAL A 351 0.25 14.44 -5.63
C VAL A 351 1.72 14.77 -5.85
N CYS A 352 2.63 13.82 -5.60
CA CYS A 352 4.07 14.01 -5.70
C CYS A 352 4.69 13.33 -6.91
N SER A 353 4.01 12.40 -7.57
CA SER A 353 4.61 11.59 -8.62
C SER A 353 3.83 11.62 -9.94
N PRO A 354 4.54 11.68 -11.08
CA PRO A 354 3.90 11.55 -12.38
C PRO A 354 3.30 10.15 -12.56
N GLU A 355 2.27 10.07 -13.36
CA GLU A 355 1.65 8.80 -13.73
C GLU A 355 2.55 8.04 -14.73
N VAL A 356 3.02 6.85 -14.34
CA VAL A 356 3.95 6.03 -15.15
C VAL A 356 3.39 5.72 -16.53
N SER A 357 2.07 5.53 -16.64
CA SER A 357 1.40 5.25 -17.91
C SER A 357 1.53 6.36 -18.96
N LEU A 358 1.75 7.60 -18.52
CA LEU A 358 1.87 8.76 -19.42
C LEU A 358 3.30 9.00 -19.88
N TYR A 359 4.29 8.73 -19.02
CA TYR A 359 5.68 9.14 -19.27
C TYR A 359 6.65 7.98 -19.42
N GLY A 360 6.26 6.80 -18.98
CA GLY A 360 7.11 5.62 -18.94
C GLY A 360 8.16 5.63 -17.81
N PRO A 361 8.88 4.50 -17.63
CA PRO A 361 9.79 4.30 -16.51
C PRO A 361 11.00 5.27 -16.50
N ASP A 362 11.50 5.68 -17.67
CA ASP A 362 12.66 6.58 -17.76
C ASP A 362 12.36 7.98 -17.22
N HIS A 363 11.16 8.49 -17.46
CA HIS A 363 10.71 9.77 -16.92
C HIS A 363 10.48 9.70 -15.41
N LEU A 364 9.91 8.61 -14.92
CA LEU A 364 9.73 8.39 -13.49
C LEU A 364 11.08 8.32 -12.77
N GLU A 365 12.06 7.60 -13.33
CA GLU A 365 13.44 7.57 -12.81
C GLU A 365 14.05 8.98 -12.76
N ALA A 366 13.89 9.77 -13.83
CA ALA A 366 14.37 11.15 -13.88
C ALA A 366 13.71 12.02 -12.82
N TYR A 367 12.39 11.88 -12.63
CA TYR A 367 11.63 12.60 -11.61
C TYR A 367 12.12 12.27 -10.20
N TRP A 368 12.26 10.99 -9.86
CA TRP A 368 12.73 10.58 -8.53
C TRP A 368 14.16 11.01 -8.26
N ARG A 369 15.02 11.03 -9.26
CA ARG A 369 16.38 11.59 -9.15
C ARG A 369 16.35 13.07 -8.88
N TYR A 370 15.44 13.82 -9.54
CA TYR A 370 15.29 15.25 -9.28
C TYR A 370 14.88 15.55 -7.84
N LEU A 371 13.94 14.81 -7.28
CA LEU A 371 13.49 14.99 -5.91
C LEU A 371 14.60 14.77 -4.87
N LYS A 372 15.59 13.95 -5.20
CA LYS A 372 16.77 13.70 -4.37
C LYS A 372 17.93 14.67 -4.68
N TYR A 373 17.83 15.40 -5.77
CA TYR A 373 18.85 16.34 -6.15
C TYR A 373 18.79 17.57 -5.28
N ASP A 374 19.90 17.84 -4.59
CA ASP A 374 20.09 19.03 -3.78
C ASP A 374 21.42 19.66 -4.18
N ASP A 375 21.36 20.84 -4.78
CA ASP A 375 22.54 21.60 -5.20
C ASP A 375 23.45 21.96 -4.01
N SER A 376 22.88 21.99 -2.79
CA SER A 376 23.61 22.26 -1.55
C SER A 376 24.30 21.02 -0.96
N ASP A 377 23.90 19.80 -1.40
CA ASP A 377 24.48 18.56 -0.92
C ASP A 377 25.72 18.18 -1.76
N PRO A 378 26.95 18.30 -1.25
CA PRO A 378 28.17 18.01 -1.98
C PRO A 378 28.30 16.53 -2.38
N TYR A 379 27.46 15.64 -1.81
CA TYR A 379 27.47 14.20 -2.09
C TYR A 379 26.41 13.79 -3.12
N CYS A 380 25.47 14.68 -3.44
CA CYS A 380 24.46 14.48 -4.47
C CYS A 380 24.96 14.96 -5.83
N VAL A 381 25.95 14.26 -6.41
CA VAL A 381 26.64 14.72 -7.61
C VAL A 381 26.03 14.10 -8.87
N PHE A 382 25.23 14.90 -9.61
CA PHE A 382 24.77 14.53 -10.95
C PHE A 382 25.63 15.18 -12.05
N PRO A 383 25.79 14.54 -13.22
CA PRO A 383 26.31 15.20 -14.41
C PRO A 383 25.39 16.37 -14.78
N LYS A 384 25.96 17.53 -15.17
CA LYS A 384 25.17 18.72 -15.58
C LYS A 384 24.13 18.42 -16.66
N LYS A 385 24.44 17.52 -17.60
CA LYS A 385 23.52 17.07 -18.65
C LYS A 385 22.30 16.35 -18.06
N ASP A 386 22.50 15.46 -17.08
CA ASP A 386 21.40 14.71 -16.44
C ASP A 386 20.53 15.65 -15.60
N ALA A 387 21.12 16.63 -14.90
CA ALA A 387 20.38 17.63 -14.14
C ALA A 387 19.43 18.46 -15.03
N SER A 388 19.85 18.81 -16.23
CA SER A 388 19.01 19.55 -17.18
C SER A 388 17.80 18.73 -17.62
N ASN A 389 18.00 17.45 -17.98
CA ASN A 389 16.93 16.56 -18.40
C ASN A 389 15.93 16.27 -17.26
N ILE A 390 16.44 16.10 -16.04
CA ILE A 390 15.63 15.89 -14.84
C ILE A 390 14.76 17.12 -14.55
N LYS A 391 15.34 18.33 -14.62
CA LYS A 391 14.57 19.59 -14.43
C LYS A 391 13.48 19.75 -15.50
N ALA A 392 13.78 19.40 -16.76
CA ALA A 392 12.80 19.47 -17.84
C ALA A 392 11.63 18.48 -17.62
N ALA A 393 11.92 17.24 -17.27
CA ALA A 393 10.90 16.24 -16.97
C ALA A 393 9.99 16.64 -15.78
N PHE A 394 10.58 17.26 -14.77
CA PHE A 394 9.82 17.77 -13.62
C PHE A 394 8.93 18.97 -13.98
N ALA A 395 9.42 19.89 -14.81
CA ALA A 395 8.63 21.01 -15.30
C ALA A 395 7.44 20.53 -16.16
N GLU A 396 7.66 19.52 -16.99
CA GLU A 396 6.61 18.89 -17.80
C GLU A 396 5.53 18.24 -16.94
N TYR A 397 5.92 17.49 -15.92
CA TYR A 397 4.99 16.89 -14.95
C TYR A 397 4.13 17.96 -14.26
N LYS A 398 4.75 19.00 -13.70
CA LYS A 398 4.00 20.10 -13.05
C LYS A 398 2.98 20.77 -13.99
N GLN A 399 3.36 20.95 -15.23
CA GLN A 399 2.49 21.62 -16.21
C GLN A 399 1.31 20.74 -16.63
N LYS A 400 1.51 19.44 -16.76
CA LYS A 400 0.53 18.53 -17.38
C LYS A 400 -0.39 17.81 -16.39
N GLU A 401 0.10 17.48 -15.20
CA GLU A 401 -0.60 16.53 -14.31
C GLU A 401 -0.89 17.04 -12.91
N GLN A 402 0.02 17.80 -12.33
CA GLN A 402 -0.06 18.08 -10.89
C GLN A 402 -1.34 18.82 -10.50
N ALA A 403 -1.87 19.69 -11.37
CA ALA A 403 -3.14 20.40 -11.14
C ALA A 403 -4.32 19.42 -11.01
N ASP A 404 -4.39 18.45 -11.92
CA ASP A 404 -5.45 17.43 -11.90
C ASP A 404 -5.32 16.52 -10.68
N GLN A 405 -4.10 16.13 -10.29
CA GLN A 405 -3.84 15.33 -9.10
C GLN A 405 -4.28 16.04 -7.81
N PHE A 406 -4.00 17.34 -7.67
CA PHE A 406 -4.48 18.10 -6.51
C PHE A 406 -6.00 18.28 -6.51
N LYS A 407 -6.63 18.43 -7.68
CA LYS A 407 -8.09 18.43 -7.78
C LYS A 407 -8.67 17.09 -7.31
N GLU A 408 -8.12 15.98 -7.77
CA GLU A 408 -8.54 14.62 -7.37
C GLU A 408 -8.31 14.36 -5.88
N GLU A 409 -7.21 14.86 -5.32
CA GLU A 409 -6.93 14.78 -3.89
C GLU A 409 -7.99 15.51 -3.07
N VAL A 410 -8.39 16.71 -3.46
CA VAL A 410 -9.46 17.46 -2.80
C VAL A 410 -10.80 16.75 -2.96
N THR A 411 -11.10 16.23 -4.17
CA THR A 411 -12.32 15.45 -4.42
C THR A 411 -12.37 14.20 -3.52
N GLY A 412 -11.28 13.46 -3.41
CA GLY A 412 -11.20 12.29 -2.53
C GLY A 412 -11.29 12.64 -1.05
N TYR A 413 -10.79 13.81 -0.63
CA TYR A 413 -10.88 14.27 0.75
C TYR A 413 -12.32 14.63 1.18
N HIS A 414 -13.11 15.21 0.27
CA HIS A 414 -14.48 15.69 0.56
C HIS A 414 -15.59 14.83 -0.07
N GLU A 415 -15.25 13.79 -0.86
CA GLU A 415 -16.17 13.03 -1.73
C GLU A 415 -17.03 13.96 -2.61
N SER A 416 -16.49 15.12 -2.97
CA SER A 416 -17.16 16.15 -3.75
C SER A 416 -16.14 17.02 -4.46
N ASP A 417 -16.44 17.40 -5.70
CA ASP A 417 -15.55 18.22 -6.50
C ASP A 417 -15.43 19.65 -5.93
N PRO A 418 -14.21 20.22 -5.86
CA PRO A 418 -14.04 21.64 -5.56
C PRO A 418 -14.58 22.50 -6.71
N VAL A 419 -15.14 23.66 -6.36
CA VAL A 419 -15.52 24.69 -7.36
C VAL A 419 -14.27 25.12 -8.13
N LYS A 420 -13.15 25.28 -7.41
CA LYS A 420 -11.88 25.71 -7.97
C LYS A 420 -10.74 25.31 -7.03
N VAL A 421 -9.63 24.85 -7.61
CA VAL A 421 -8.33 24.79 -6.94
C VAL A 421 -7.53 26.02 -7.38
N SER A 422 -7.08 26.85 -6.44
CA SER A 422 -6.44 28.14 -6.72
C SER A 422 -4.95 28.17 -6.43
N GLY A 423 -4.47 27.32 -5.53
CA GLY A 423 -3.06 27.18 -5.18
C GLY A 423 -2.75 25.76 -4.73
N TYR A 424 -1.54 25.28 -5.05
CA TYR A 424 -1.10 23.97 -4.62
C TYR A 424 0.43 23.85 -4.75
N GLY A 425 1.00 22.95 -3.97
CA GLY A 425 2.41 22.63 -4.09
C GLY A 425 2.86 21.55 -3.09
N VAL A 426 3.94 20.88 -3.45
CA VAL A 426 4.65 19.94 -2.58
C VAL A 426 5.83 20.70 -1.97
N ASP A 427 5.80 20.88 -0.64
CA ASP A 427 6.83 21.63 0.10
C ASP A 427 8.02 20.74 0.47
N CYS A 428 7.75 19.46 0.76
CA CYS A 428 8.76 18.45 1.08
C CYS A 428 8.26 17.05 0.67
N VAL A 429 9.13 16.24 0.08
CA VAL A 429 8.77 14.90 -0.43
C VAL A 429 8.96 13.80 0.61
N GLY A 430 9.70 14.06 1.69
CA GLY A 430 9.86 13.11 2.78
C GLY A 430 10.76 11.91 2.46
N ILE A 431 11.77 12.08 1.61
CA ILE A 431 12.69 11.01 1.19
C ILE A 431 14.08 11.12 1.80
N ARG A 432 14.33 12.16 2.60
CA ARG A 432 15.61 12.41 3.25
C ARG A 432 15.45 12.34 4.75
N LYS A 433 16.44 11.85 5.45
CA LYS A 433 16.41 11.71 6.91
C LYS A 433 16.28 13.04 7.65
N ASP A 434 16.89 14.11 7.15
CA ASP A 434 16.82 15.46 7.69
C ASP A 434 15.49 16.18 7.37
N SER A 435 14.70 15.66 6.46
CA SER A 435 13.39 16.16 6.04
C SER A 435 12.47 14.98 5.69
N ALA A 436 12.18 14.16 6.71
CA ALA A 436 11.56 12.85 6.55
C ALA A 436 10.04 12.90 6.28
N ASP A 437 9.39 14.04 6.50
CA ASP A 437 7.95 14.19 6.32
C ASP A 437 7.61 14.60 4.89
N LEU A 438 6.55 14.00 4.34
CA LEU A 438 5.90 14.49 3.12
C LEU A 438 5.00 15.65 3.50
N VAL A 439 5.24 16.80 2.88
CA VAL A 439 4.48 18.02 3.15
C VAL A 439 3.97 18.62 1.86
N TYR A 440 2.68 18.92 1.81
CA TYR A 440 2.07 19.67 0.72
C TYR A 440 0.99 20.64 1.22
N HIS A 441 0.62 21.57 0.35
CA HIS A 441 -0.49 22.51 0.58
C HIS A 441 -1.40 22.58 -0.63
N VAL A 442 -2.68 22.90 -0.39
CA VAL A 442 -3.69 23.14 -1.42
C VAL A 442 -4.70 24.17 -0.96
N ASP A 443 -4.99 25.16 -1.83
CA ASP A 443 -5.99 26.21 -1.66
C ASP A 443 -7.12 25.99 -2.63
N TYR A 444 -8.36 25.96 -2.14
CA TYR A 444 -9.54 25.64 -2.93
C TYR A 444 -10.82 26.24 -2.39
N GLU A 445 -11.84 26.26 -3.24
CA GLU A 445 -13.20 26.72 -2.92
C GLU A 445 -14.17 25.53 -2.96
N MET A 446 -14.98 25.38 -1.89
CA MET A 446 -16.01 24.35 -1.78
C MET A 446 -17.41 24.96 -1.62
N GLU A 447 -18.39 24.32 -2.26
CA GLU A 447 -19.81 24.48 -1.98
C GLU A 447 -20.35 23.35 -1.08
N GLY A 448 -21.56 23.49 -0.55
CA GLY A 448 -22.21 22.46 0.26
C GLY A 448 -21.83 22.48 1.74
N LEU A 449 -20.68 23.07 2.12
CA LEU A 449 -20.23 23.15 3.52
C LEU A 449 -20.91 24.25 4.34
N VAL A 450 -21.64 25.20 3.68
CA VAL A 450 -22.34 26.30 4.31
C VAL A 450 -23.78 26.33 3.83
N LYS A 451 -24.74 26.25 4.77
CA LYS A 451 -26.18 26.37 4.48
C LYS A 451 -26.74 27.59 5.19
N ARG A 452 -27.54 28.44 4.48
CA ARG A 452 -28.26 29.55 5.07
C ARG A 452 -29.63 29.12 5.58
N ALA A 453 -29.97 29.58 6.76
CA ALA A 453 -31.28 29.40 7.38
C ALA A 453 -31.75 30.76 7.97
N GLY A 454 -32.41 31.56 7.16
CA GLY A 454 -32.79 32.94 7.50
C GLY A 454 -31.57 33.84 7.76
N SER A 455 -31.47 34.43 8.96
CA SER A 455 -30.33 35.24 9.39
C SER A 455 -29.14 34.41 9.91
N SER A 456 -29.30 33.12 10.04
CA SER A 456 -28.27 32.18 10.54
C SER A 456 -27.61 31.40 9.41
N MET A 457 -26.41 30.89 9.65
CA MET A 457 -25.76 29.94 8.77
C MET A 457 -25.34 28.69 9.57
N MET A 458 -25.38 27.54 8.92
CA MET A 458 -24.89 26.26 9.44
C MET A 458 -23.61 25.89 8.71
N LEU A 459 -22.53 25.70 9.45
CA LEU A 459 -21.21 25.34 8.93
C LEU A 459 -20.97 23.87 9.20
N ALA A 460 -20.73 23.08 8.18
CA ALA A 460 -20.39 21.65 8.28
C ALA A 460 -18.93 21.47 8.73
N VAL A 461 -18.64 21.86 9.97
CA VAL A 461 -17.28 21.85 10.53
C VAL A 461 -16.73 20.43 10.60
N GLY A 462 -17.58 19.43 10.85
CA GLY A 462 -17.19 18.03 10.85
C GLY A 462 -16.62 17.54 9.51
N LYS A 463 -17.10 18.09 8.38
CA LYS A 463 -16.59 17.74 7.04
C LYS A 463 -15.16 18.27 6.76
N LEU A 464 -14.64 19.16 7.60
CA LEU A 464 -13.30 19.71 7.44
C LEU A 464 -12.18 18.72 7.87
N ILE A 465 -12.52 17.57 8.47
CA ILE A 465 -11.57 16.48 8.69
C ILE A 465 -11.48 15.48 7.52
N GLY A 466 -12.16 15.77 6.41
CA GLY A 466 -12.33 14.82 5.31
C GLY A 466 -13.38 13.75 5.62
N GLU A 467 -13.69 12.91 4.64
CA GLU A 467 -14.64 11.83 4.86
C GLU A 467 -14.10 10.79 5.84
N GLN A 468 -15.00 10.25 6.64
CA GLN A 468 -14.66 9.30 7.68
C GLN A 468 -15.43 8.00 7.48
N MET A 469 -14.74 6.89 7.74
CA MET A 469 -15.33 5.55 7.65
C MET A 469 -16.61 5.46 8.48
N LYS A 470 -17.68 4.97 7.86
CA LYS A 470 -18.95 4.62 8.47
C LYS A 470 -19.23 3.14 8.22
N LEU A 471 -19.50 2.38 9.25
CA LEU A 471 -19.80 0.95 9.16
C LEU A 471 -21.29 0.71 9.45
N GLU A 472 -21.98 0.04 8.53
CA GLU A 472 -23.41 -0.23 8.61
C GLU A 472 -23.71 -1.71 8.36
N GLY A 473 -24.88 -2.18 8.81
CA GLY A 473 -25.35 -3.53 8.53
C GLY A 473 -24.33 -4.63 8.87
N ASN A 474 -24.03 -5.46 7.89
CA ASN A 474 -23.11 -6.59 8.03
C ASN A 474 -21.66 -6.20 8.29
N ASP A 475 -21.23 -5.00 7.90
CA ASP A 475 -19.86 -4.52 8.15
C ASP A 475 -19.56 -4.33 9.64
N ARG A 476 -20.60 -4.23 10.46
CA ARG A 476 -20.49 -4.16 11.92
C ARG A 476 -20.30 -5.53 12.60
N ILE A 477 -20.52 -6.60 11.85
CA ILE A 477 -20.40 -7.98 12.35
C ILE A 477 -19.02 -8.50 11.99
N ARG A 478 -18.24 -8.93 12.99
CA ARG A 478 -16.89 -9.43 12.75
C ARG A 478 -16.62 -10.70 13.53
N LYS A 479 -16.05 -11.67 12.84
CA LYS A 479 -15.61 -12.96 13.43
C LYS A 479 -14.09 -13.10 13.40
N ASP A 480 -13.40 -12.26 12.61
CA ASP A 480 -11.97 -12.32 12.39
C ASP A 480 -11.23 -11.26 13.19
N ARG A 481 -9.95 -11.52 13.51
CA ARG A 481 -9.05 -10.48 14.02
C ARG A 481 -9.01 -9.29 13.07
N ILE A 482 -8.78 -8.11 13.60
CA ILE A 482 -8.67 -6.87 12.84
C ILE A 482 -7.22 -6.77 12.37
N TRP A 483 -7.02 -6.53 11.07
CA TRP A 483 -5.70 -6.31 10.51
C TRP A 483 -5.68 -5.00 9.72
N ARG A 484 -4.79 -4.08 10.11
CA ARG A 484 -4.56 -2.80 9.43
C ARG A 484 -3.20 -2.80 8.75
N LYS A 485 -3.03 -2.00 7.70
CA LYS A 485 -1.70 -1.82 7.08
C LYS A 485 -0.67 -1.32 8.09
N MET A 486 -1.09 -0.42 9.00
CA MET A 486 -0.25 0.17 10.06
C MET A 486 -1.10 0.60 11.27
N ALA A 487 -0.46 0.76 12.42
CA ALA A 487 -0.95 1.61 13.49
C ALA A 487 -0.74 3.07 13.10
N PHE A 488 -1.65 4.00 13.43
CA PHE A 488 -1.54 5.39 12.97
C PHE A 488 -2.21 6.39 13.91
N ALA A 489 -1.81 7.66 13.77
CA ALA A 489 -2.41 8.80 14.45
C ALA A 489 -2.64 9.97 13.48
N ASP A 490 -3.85 10.48 13.47
CA ASP A 490 -4.27 11.62 12.67
C ASP A 490 -4.62 12.80 13.58
N GLU A 491 -4.25 14.01 13.16
CA GLU A 491 -4.52 15.25 13.86
C GLU A 491 -5.02 16.31 12.87
N TRP A 492 -6.06 17.03 13.24
CA TRP A 492 -6.56 18.17 12.48
C TRP A 492 -6.59 19.41 13.36
N ASN A 493 -6.00 20.50 12.84
CA ASN A 493 -6.00 21.83 13.42
C ASN A 493 -6.80 22.77 12.51
N ILE A 494 -8.05 23.06 12.89
CA ILE A 494 -9.03 23.74 12.05
C ILE A 494 -9.30 25.14 12.61
N GLU A 495 -9.15 26.15 11.76
CA GLU A 495 -9.55 27.54 12.02
C GLU A 495 -10.58 27.99 10.98
N VAL A 496 -11.77 28.38 11.41
CA VAL A 496 -12.79 28.97 10.53
C VAL A 496 -13.02 30.42 10.90
N ALA A 497 -12.63 31.35 10.04
CA ALA A 497 -12.85 32.79 10.24
C ALA A 497 -14.35 33.13 10.15
N LEU A 498 -14.88 33.77 11.17
CA LEU A 498 -16.28 34.24 11.18
C LEU A 498 -16.43 35.53 10.37
N PRO A 499 -17.50 35.66 9.56
CA PRO A 499 -17.80 36.92 8.89
C PRO A 499 -18.02 38.06 9.89
N LYS A 500 -17.68 39.27 9.47
CA LYS A 500 -17.85 40.45 10.32
C LYS A 500 -19.31 40.57 10.79
N GLY A 501 -19.51 40.76 12.09
CA GLY A 501 -20.82 40.84 12.72
C GLY A 501 -21.53 39.51 12.97
N TYR A 502 -20.83 38.36 12.81
CA TYR A 502 -21.34 37.04 13.18
C TYR A 502 -20.68 36.51 14.44
N GLN A 503 -21.37 35.62 15.13
CA GLN A 503 -20.86 34.87 16.28
C GLN A 503 -21.29 33.41 16.19
N ALA A 504 -20.48 32.53 16.71
CA ALA A 504 -20.81 31.10 16.80
C ALA A 504 -21.71 30.83 18.02
N SER A 505 -22.68 29.94 17.86
CA SER A 505 -23.54 29.48 18.95
C SER A 505 -22.70 28.67 19.95
N ALA A 506 -22.70 29.08 21.23
CA ALA A 506 -22.00 28.38 22.30
C ALA A 506 -22.53 26.95 22.47
N GLU A 507 -23.82 26.71 22.29
CA GLU A 507 -24.44 25.39 22.38
C GLU A 507 -23.95 24.47 21.25
N SER A 508 -23.90 24.96 20.00
CA SER A 508 -23.42 24.14 18.88
C SER A 508 -21.95 23.79 19.01
N LEU A 509 -21.12 24.71 19.53
CA LEU A 509 -19.71 24.46 19.83
C LEU A 509 -19.53 23.41 20.94
N LYS A 510 -20.33 23.50 22.00
CA LYS A 510 -20.30 22.51 23.08
C LYS A 510 -20.61 21.11 22.58
N LYS A 511 -21.51 20.97 21.58
CA LYS A 511 -21.88 19.69 20.97
C LYS A 511 -20.78 19.06 20.10
N LEU A 512 -19.75 19.83 19.71
CA LEU A 512 -18.57 19.31 19.01
C LEU A 512 -17.65 18.56 19.94
N ASN A 513 -17.50 19.03 21.18
CA ASN A 513 -16.56 18.43 22.14
C ASN A 513 -16.96 17.00 22.47
N THR A 514 -16.05 16.08 22.23
CA THR A 514 -16.24 14.66 22.52
C THR A 514 -14.89 14.00 22.78
N THR A 515 -14.88 12.93 23.57
CA THR A 515 -13.71 12.09 23.76
C THR A 515 -14.17 10.65 23.93
N VAL A 516 -13.64 9.76 23.09
CA VAL A 516 -13.75 8.33 23.21
C VAL A 516 -12.33 7.77 23.22
N SER A 517 -11.94 7.11 24.30
CA SER A 517 -10.61 6.55 24.47
C SER A 517 -10.69 5.16 25.08
N ASN A 518 -9.89 4.24 24.57
CA ASN A 518 -9.74 2.88 25.09
C ASN A 518 -8.36 2.35 24.70
N ASP A 519 -8.07 1.10 25.04
CA ASP A 519 -6.80 0.44 24.75
C ASP A 519 -6.51 0.20 23.24
N CYS A 520 -7.50 0.36 22.35
CA CYS A 520 -7.30 0.27 20.90
C CYS A 520 -6.96 1.63 20.26
N GLY A 521 -7.28 2.75 20.91
CA GLY A 521 -7.07 4.09 20.36
C GLY A 521 -7.88 5.19 21.04
N GLU A 522 -7.87 6.35 20.38
CA GLU A 522 -8.57 7.54 20.84
C GLU A 522 -9.21 8.27 19.66
N PHE A 523 -10.37 8.87 19.91
CA PHE A 523 -10.95 9.95 19.13
C PHE A 523 -11.34 11.09 20.06
N ALA A 524 -10.76 12.27 19.89
CA ALA A 524 -11.05 13.42 20.73
C ALA A 524 -11.22 14.70 19.90
N VAL A 525 -12.15 15.54 20.32
CA VAL A 525 -12.44 16.84 19.73
C VAL A 525 -12.50 17.90 20.80
N LYS A 526 -11.78 19.01 20.59
CA LYS A 526 -11.84 20.23 21.41
C LYS A 526 -12.17 21.42 20.51
N ALA A 527 -13.28 22.07 20.78
CA ALA A 527 -13.77 23.23 20.02
C ALA A 527 -13.90 24.46 20.92
N SER A 528 -13.48 25.60 20.42
CA SER A 528 -13.56 26.90 21.09
C SER A 528 -13.77 28.04 20.09
N VAL A 529 -14.04 29.25 20.58
CA VAL A 529 -14.02 30.49 19.82
C VAL A 529 -12.99 31.43 20.38
N GLY A 530 -12.16 32.00 19.53
CA GLY A 530 -11.18 33.00 19.89
C GLY A 530 -10.84 33.92 18.73
N ALA A 531 -10.62 35.20 19.00
CA ALA A 531 -10.22 36.20 18.00
C ALA A 531 -11.09 36.25 16.72
N GLY A 532 -12.42 36.04 16.83
CA GLY A 532 -13.32 36.03 15.69
C GLY A 532 -13.25 34.75 14.80
N LYS A 533 -12.71 33.67 15.33
CA LYS A 533 -12.58 32.38 14.65
C LYS A 533 -13.18 31.25 15.50
N ILE A 534 -13.73 30.24 14.84
CA ILE A 534 -13.96 28.92 15.42
C ILE A 534 -12.63 28.16 15.32
N ILE A 535 -12.18 27.58 16.42
CA ILE A 535 -10.95 26.79 16.51
C ILE A 535 -11.36 25.39 16.95
N VAL A 536 -11.00 24.38 16.13
CA VAL A 536 -11.29 22.98 16.44
C VAL A 536 -9.99 22.18 16.30
N HIS A 537 -9.68 21.42 17.33
CA HIS A 537 -8.62 20.44 17.32
C HIS A 537 -9.24 19.04 17.40
N VAL A 538 -8.86 18.18 16.47
CA VAL A 538 -9.32 16.79 16.40
C VAL A 538 -8.13 15.87 16.43
N SER A 539 -8.17 14.84 17.24
CA SER A 539 -7.20 13.73 17.24
C SER A 539 -7.90 12.40 17.08
N LYS A 540 -7.29 11.50 16.28
CA LYS A 540 -7.75 10.14 16.05
C LYS A 540 -6.54 9.23 16.03
N SER A 541 -6.61 8.08 16.73
CA SER A 541 -5.54 7.09 16.67
C SER A 541 -6.07 5.66 16.74
N PHE A 542 -5.35 4.76 16.06
CA PHE A 542 -5.45 3.31 16.26
C PHE A 542 -4.06 2.80 16.63
N LEU A 543 -3.91 2.33 17.88
CA LEU A 543 -2.61 2.08 18.50
C LEU A 543 -1.92 0.82 18.01
N HIS A 544 -2.67 -0.15 17.49
CA HIS A 544 -2.13 -1.44 17.07
C HIS A 544 -2.45 -1.72 15.62
N ARG A 545 -1.51 -2.36 14.94
CA ARG A 545 -1.71 -2.88 13.58
C ARG A 545 -2.71 -4.03 13.59
N GLU A 546 -2.64 -4.89 14.58
CA GLU A 546 -3.52 -6.05 14.74
C GLU A 546 -4.26 -6.01 16.07
N GLU A 547 -5.53 -6.37 16.04
CA GLU A 547 -6.39 -6.46 17.22
C GLU A 547 -7.11 -7.81 17.23
N PRO A 548 -7.27 -8.45 18.40
CA PRO A 548 -8.15 -9.60 18.52
C PRO A 548 -9.60 -9.22 18.25
N VAL A 549 -10.40 -10.14 17.76
CA VAL A 549 -11.85 -9.91 17.50
C VAL A 549 -12.60 -9.41 18.73
N ALA A 550 -12.18 -9.78 19.93
CA ALA A 550 -12.77 -9.31 21.19
C ALA A 550 -12.67 -7.78 21.39
N ASN A 551 -11.78 -7.12 20.68
CA ASN A 551 -11.65 -5.66 20.70
C ASN A 551 -12.56 -4.96 19.67
N TRP A 552 -13.33 -5.70 18.86
CA TRP A 552 -14.12 -5.10 17.78
C TRP A 552 -15.09 -4.01 18.28
N ASP A 553 -15.80 -4.23 19.38
CA ASP A 553 -16.72 -3.24 19.95
C ASP A 553 -16.00 -1.96 20.42
N LYS A 554 -14.74 -2.07 20.89
CA LYS A 554 -13.92 -0.91 21.26
C LYS A 554 -13.52 -0.11 20.03
N VAL A 555 -13.17 -0.80 18.96
CA VAL A 555 -12.82 -0.21 17.67
C VAL A 555 -14.05 0.45 17.03
N LEU A 556 -15.21 -0.21 17.04
CA LEU A 556 -16.47 0.37 16.56
C LEU A 556 -16.81 1.69 17.26
N LYS A 557 -16.62 1.78 18.58
CA LYS A 557 -16.85 3.05 19.32
C LYS A 557 -15.99 4.20 18.81
N LEU A 558 -14.75 3.94 18.41
CA LEU A 558 -13.85 4.95 17.81
C LEU A 558 -14.34 5.36 16.41
N VAL A 559 -14.71 4.38 15.58
CA VAL A 559 -15.25 4.63 14.23
C VAL A 559 -16.55 5.43 14.30
N ASP A 560 -17.48 5.01 15.17
CA ASP A 560 -18.77 5.68 15.34
C ASP A 560 -18.61 7.12 15.84
N ALA A 561 -17.70 7.37 16.78
CA ALA A 561 -17.42 8.72 17.27
C ALA A 561 -16.87 9.63 16.16
N CYS A 562 -15.97 9.08 15.34
CA CYS A 562 -15.38 9.79 14.22
C CYS A 562 -16.42 10.10 13.12
N SER A 563 -17.21 9.12 12.72
CA SER A 563 -18.32 9.26 11.76
C SER A 563 -19.39 10.23 12.28
N ALA A 564 -19.77 10.14 13.55
CA ALA A 564 -20.73 11.04 14.17
C ALA A 564 -20.22 12.50 14.23
N PHE A 565 -18.91 12.71 14.42
CA PHE A 565 -18.33 14.04 14.35
C PHE A 565 -18.34 14.60 12.93
N ASN A 566 -18.09 13.77 11.91
CA ASN A 566 -18.10 14.19 10.51
C ASN A 566 -19.43 14.82 10.07
N GLU A 567 -20.55 14.47 10.73
CA GLU A 567 -21.87 15.05 10.50
C GLU A 567 -22.17 16.33 11.32
N LYS A 568 -21.23 16.76 12.19
CA LYS A 568 -21.46 17.91 13.08
C LYS A 568 -21.39 19.25 12.36
N GLN A 569 -22.28 20.14 12.76
CA GLN A 569 -22.39 21.49 12.24
C GLN A 569 -22.33 22.52 13.36
N VAL A 570 -21.83 23.70 13.06
CA VAL A 570 -21.86 24.87 13.94
C VAL A 570 -22.81 25.92 13.39
N VAL A 571 -23.71 26.39 14.24
CA VAL A 571 -24.62 27.52 13.90
C VAL A 571 -23.91 28.83 14.19
N ILE A 572 -23.89 29.71 13.20
CA ILE A 572 -23.46 31.11 13.37
C ILE A 572 -24.64 32.07 13.12
N THR A 573 -24.74 33.11 13.94
CA THR A 573 -25.82 34.09 13.89
C THR A 573 -25.24 35.50 13.82
N LYS A 574 -26.00 36.44 13.26
CA LYS A 574 -25.64 37.87 13.40
C LYS A 574 -25.67 38.27 14.87
N LYS A 575 -24.70 39.09 15.26
CA LYS A 575 -24.64 39.73 16.59
C LYS A 575 -25.80 40.71 16.78
#